data_0c3b85ca24ec62735cdf80aef9c50258
#
_entry.id   0c3b85ca24ec62735cdf80aef9c50258
#
_cell.length_a   1.000
_cell.length_b   1.000
_cell.length_c   1.000
_cell.angle_alpha   90.00
_cell.angle_beta   90.00
_cell.angle_gamma   90.00
#
_symmetry.space_group_name_H-M   'P 1'
#
loop_
_entity.id
_entity.type
_entity.pdbx_description
1 polymer ?
#
loop_
_entity_poly.entity_id
_entity_poly.type
_entity_poly.pdbx_seq_one_letter_code
_entity_poly.pdbx_strand_id
1 'polypeptide(L)'
;MKLGILGTGMIVKDLLSTVHKLPFSGLAILGTPQTEEETRELAARYHIDDIYFDYQTLLDSDVDTIYVALPNHLHFPFASQALQKGKHVIIEKPITTSVEELNTLKKLATEQNVIMLEAMNIHYLPAYLSLQSQLSLIGKIKLVTLNYSQYSSRYDDFMAGIVHPAFDVKKGGGALMDINVYNLHFVAGLFGEPRAVNYLANMHNNIDTSGMMVLDYGDFKCVCIGAKDCKAPTTSLIQGEKGNMQITLPVNQMTGFEMALNNGDSAQFTFDRHEHRLLYEFLAFIRIIDTLDYQTAARQLDVSTLAAQMIETGKKQLIVE
;
A
#
# COMPACT_ATOMS: atom_id res chain seq x y z
N MET A 1 -13.61 -15.57 -7.43
CA MET A 1 -12.18 -15.55 -7.03
C MET A 1 -11.95 -16.54 -5.90
N LYS A 2 -11.11 -17.58 -6.10
CA LYS A 2 -10.59 -18.48 -5.06
C LYS A 2 -9.18 -18.01 -4.68
N LEU A 3 -9.03 -17.52 -3.43
CA LEU A 3 -7.83 -16.82 -2.98
C LEU A 3 -6.86 -17.74 -2.23
N GLY A 4 -5.62 -17.83 -2.70
CA GLY A 4 -4.50 -18.43 -1.98
C GLY A 4 -3.69 -17.38 -1.23
N ILE A 5 -3.70 -17.42 0.09
CA ILE A 5 -3.08 -16.44 0.97
C ILE A 5 -1.68 -16.94 1.35
N LEU A 6 -0.64 -16.14 1.08
CA LEU A 6 0.74 -16.46 1.48
C LEU A 6 1.10 -15.75 2.79
N GLY A 7 1.37 -16.54 3.85
CA GLY A 7 1.81 -16.05 5.15
C GLY A 7 0.70 -16.01 6.21
N THR A 8 1.11 -15.70 7.45
CA THR A 8 0.25 -15.67 8.66
C THR A 8 0.40 -14.36 9.44
N GLY A 9 1.05 -13.36 8.84
CA GLY A 9 1.38 -12.08 9.47
C GLY A 9 0.15 -11.24 9.86
N MET A 10 0.42 -10.06 10.42
CA MET A 10 -0.61 -9.14 10.92
C MET A 10 -1.62 -8.76 9.83
N ILE A 11 -1.16 -8.45 8.62
CA ILE A 11 -2.05 -8.04 7.53
C ILE A 11 -2.97 -9.17 7.06
N VAL A 12 -2.51 -10.43 7.14
CA VAL A 12 -3.36 -11.60 6.87
C VAL A 12 -4.44 -11.73 7.93
N LYS A 13 -4.11 -11.55 9.22
CA LYS A 13 -5.09 -11.56 10.32
C LYS A 13 -6.11 -10.44 10.17
N ASP A 14 -5.67 -9.25 9.72
CA ASP A 14 -6.53 -8.12 9.42
C ASP A 14 -7.51 -8.46 8.29
N LEU A 15 -7.04 -9.04 7.17
CA LEU A 15 -7.89 -9.50 6.08
C LEU A 15 -8.90 -10.55 6.57
N LEU A 16 -8.42 -11.58 7.27
CA LEU A 16 -9.27 -12.67 7.74
C LEU A 16 -10.36 -12.19 8.70
N SER A 17 -10.12 -11.10 9.45
CA SER A 17 -11.15 -10.51 10.33
C SER A 17 -12.36 -9.99 9.55
N THR A 18 -12.21 -9.70 8.26
CA THR A 18 -13.26 -9.18 7.37
C THR A 18 -13.76 -10.19 6.34
N VAL A 19 -13.16 -11.37 6.29
CA VAL A 19 -13.39 -12.36 5.23
C VAL A 19 -14.85 -12.80 5.08
N HIS A 20 -15.59 -12.82 6.20
CA HIS A 20 -17.00 -13.17 6.23
C HIS A 20 -17.92 -12.17 5.47
N LYS A 21 -17.41 -11.00 5.09
CA LYS A 21 -18.07 -9.97 4.29
C LYS A 21 -17.63 -9.96 2.82
N LEU A 22 -16.67 -10.80 2.47
CA LEU A 22 -16.06 -10.85 1.15
C LEU A 22 -16.58 -12.06 0.37
N PRO A 23 -17.07 -11.89 -0.87
CA PRO A 23 -17.66 -12.96 -1.66
C PRO A 23 -16.58 -13.83 -2.34
N PHE A 24 -15.63 -14.35 -1.57
CA PHE A 24 -14.68 -15.34 -2.09
C PHE A 24 -15.41 -16.65 -2.42
N SER A 25 -15.05 -17.29 -3.54
CA SER A 25 -15.55 -18.62 -3.89
C SER A 25 -14.86 -19.74 -3.11
N GLY A 26 -13.69 -19.44 -2.52
CA GLY A 26 -12.92 -20.33 -1.67
C GLY A 26 -11.66 -19.64 -1.16
N LEU A 27 -11.08 -20.20 -0.10
CA LEU A 27 -9.87 -19.73 0.53
C LEU A 27 -8.87 -20.87 0.69
N ALA A 28 -7.60 -20.56 0.46
CA ALA A 28 -6.48 -21.42 0.79
C ALA A 28 -5.42 -20.60 1.53
N ILE A 29 -4.66 -21.22 2.41
CA ILE A 29 -3.57 -20.56 3.14
C ILE A 29 -2.28 -21.36 3.03
N LEU A 30 -1.17 -20.66 2.76
CA LEU A 30 0.17 -21.21 2.77
C LEU A 30 0.91 -20.76 4.02
N GLY A 31 1.28 -21.73 4.86
CA GLY A 31 2.22 -21.56 5.96
C GLY A 31 3.61 -22.08 5.64
N THR A 32 4.47 -22.04 6.65
CA THR A 32 5.79 -22.68 6.64
C THR A 32 5.85 -23.72 7.77
N PRO A 33 6.82 -24.63 7.79
CA PRO A 33 6.99 -25.54 8.93
C PRO A 33 7.11 -24.81 10.28
N GLN A 34 7.66 -23.58 10.28
CA GLN A 34 7.81 -22.77 11.48
C GLN A 34 6.51 -22.08 11.94
N THR A 35 5.54 -21.93 11.03
CA THR A 35 4.24 -21.31 11.28
C THR A 35 3.09 -22.29 11.18
N GLU A 36 3.35 -23.61 11.22
CA GLU A 36 2.33 -24.64 11.00
C GLU A 36 1.18 -24.54 11.98
N GLU A 37 1.47 -24.41 13.30
CA GLU A 37 0.46 -24.30 14.35
C GLU A 37 -0.42 -23.06 14.11
N GLU A 38 0.21 -21.88 13.92
CA GLU A 38 -0.50 -20.64 13.63
C GLU A 38 -1.36 -20.73 12.35
N THR A 39 -0.85 -21.38 11.31
CA THR A 39 -1.57 -21.56 10.03
C THR A 39 -2.83 -22.40 10.25
N ARG A 40 -2.72 -23.51 11.01
CA ARG A 40 -3.86 -24.38 11.31
C ARG A 40 -4.89 -23.70 12.21
N GLU A 41 -4.44 -22.89 13.18
CA GLU A 41 -5.33 -22.10 14.04
C GLU A 41 -6.12 -21.06 13.22
N LEU A 42 -5.45 -20.34 12.32
CA LEU A 42 -6.12 -19.38 11.43
C LEU A 42 -7.11 -20.08 10.51
N ALA A 43 -6.73 -21.21 9.92
CA ALA A 43 -7.61 -21.97 9.05
C ALA A 43 -8.88 -22.45 9.78
N ALA A 44 -8.72 -23.01 10.97
CA ALA A 44 -9.84 -23.45 11.79
C ALA A 44 -10.75 -22.29 12.20
N ARG A 45 -10.16 -21.16 12.61
CA ARG A 45 -10.91 -19.98 13.08
C ARG A 45 -11.73 -19.30 11.98
N TYR A 46 -11.21 -19.27 10.76
CA TYR A 46 -11.82 -18.56 9.63
C TYR A 46 -12.39 -19.50 8.55
N HIS A 47 -12.51 -20.79 8.87
CA HIS A 47 -13.09 -21.82 8.00
C HIS A 47 -12.40 -21.89 6.63
N ILE A 48 -11.07 -21.93 6.64
CA ILE A 48 -10.24 -22.13 5.45
C ILE A 48 -10.01 -23.64 5.30
N ASP A 49 -10.56 -24.23 4.23
CA ASP A 49 -10.51 -25.68 4.03
C ASP A 49 -9.14 -26.16 3.49
N ASP A 50 -8.52 -25.36 2.64
CA ASP A 50 -7.29 -25.72 1.93
C ASP A 50 -6.04 -25.15 2.63
N ILE A 51 -5.22 -26.02 3.23
CA ILE A 51 -3.97 -25.64 3.92
C ILE A 51 -2.80 -26.22 3.17
N TYR A 52 -1.80 -25.41 2.87
CA TYR A 52 -0.58 -25.79 2.17
C TYR A 52 0.66 -25.41 2.96
N PHE A 53 1.74 -26.22 2.80
CA PHE A 53 3.08 -25.94 3.34
C PHE A 53 4.15 -26.03 2.25
N ASP A 54 3.74 -26.26 1.02
CA ASP A 54 4.57 -26.22 -0.18
C ASP A 54 3.93 -25.31 -1.21
N TYR A 55 4.70 -24.32 -1.68
CA TYR A 55 4.18 -23.29 -2.58
C TYR A 55 3.82 -23.83 -3.96
N GLN A 56 4.61 -24.79 -4.47
CA GLN A 56 4.33 -25.39 -5.77
C GLN A 56 3.00 -26.15 -5.75
N THR A 57 2.72 -26.88 -4.67
CA THR A 57 1.45 -27.58 -4.48
C THR A 57 0.26 -26.62 -4.46
N LEU A 58 0.40 -25.44 -3.80
CA LEU A 58 -0.61 -24.40 -3.84
C LEU A 58 -0.80 -23.86 -5.27
N LEU A 59 0.28 -23.59 -5.99
CA LEU A 59 0.22 -23.09 -7.37
C LEU A 59 -0.41 -24.09 -8.35
N ASP A 60 -0.26 -25.37 -8.10
CA ASP A 60 -0.84 -26.44 -8.93
C ASP A 60 -2.30 -26.77 -8.55
N SER A 61 -2.84 -26.12 -7.50
CA SER A 61 -4.24 -26.28 -7.08
C SER A 61 -5.21 -25.47 -7.94
N ASP A 62 -6.50 -25.55 -7.63
CA ASP A 62 -7.58 -24.81 -8.29
C ASP A 62 -7.72 -23.33 -7.83
N VAL A 63 -6.80 -22.83 -6.99
CA VAL A 63 -6.72 -21.42 -6.64
C VAL A 63 -6.46 -20.60 -7.91
N ASP A 64 -7.23 -19.52 -8.12
CA ASP A 64 -7.10 -18.66 -9.30
C ASP A 64 -6.29 -17.38 -9.03
N THR A 65 -6.22 -16.97 -7.76
CA THR A 65 -5.59 -15.71 -7.34
C THR A 65 -4.67 -15.96 -6.14
N ILE A 66 -3.46 -15.41 -6.18
CA ILE A 66 -2.49 -15.47 -5.08
C ILE A 66 -2.36 -14.09 -4.42
N TYR A 67 -2.56 -14.04 -3.10
CA TYR A 67 -2.27 -12.87 -2.27
C TYR A 67 -0.91 -13.01 -1.60
N VAL A 68 0.05 -12.20 -2.05
CA VAL A 68 1.42 -12.20 -1.55
C VAL A 68 1.52 -11.26 -0.36
N ALA A 69 1.30 -11.78 0.85
CA ALA A 69 1.34 -11.06 2.13
C ALA A 69 2.59 -11.44 2.94
N LEU A 70 3.73 -11.41 2.28
CA LEU A 70 5.05 -11.79 2.78
C LEU A 70 5.91 -10.54 3.08
N PRO A 71 7.09 -10.67 3.71
CA PRO A 71 8.07 -9.58 3.78
C PRO A 71 8.48 -9.05 2.41
N ASN A 72 8.70 -7.73 2.29
CA ASN A 72 8.86 -7.01 1.01
C ASN A 72 9.84 -7.67 0.01
N HIS A 73 10.99 -8.17 0.49
CA HIS A 73 11.99 -8.83 -0.36
C HIS A 73 11.52 -10.17 -0.97
N LEU A 74 10.42 -10.72 -0.48
CA LEU A 74 9.82 -11.96 -1.00
C LEU A 74 8.69 -11.69 -2.00
N HIS A 75 8.23 -10.44 -2.14
CA HIS A 75 7.15 -10.11 -3.06
C HIS A 75 7.47 -10.52 -4.50
N PHE A 76 8.61 -10.07 -5.02
CA PHE A 76 9.02 -10.36 -6.40
C PHE A 76 9.16 -11.85 -6.72
N PRO A 77 9.92 -12.67 -5.96
CA PRO A 77 10.10 -14.07 -6.30
C PRO A 77 8.82 -14.89 -6.21
N PHE A 78 7.94 -14.62 -5.23
CA PHE A 78 6.69 -15.35 -5.10
C PHE A 78 5.65 -14.91 -6.14
N ALA A 79 5.52 -13.59 -6.38
CA ALA A 79 4.64 -13.07 -7.42
C ALA A 79 5.05 -13.56 -8.82
N SER A 80 6.35 -13.61 -9.13
CA SER A 80 6.86 -14.11 -10.43
C SER A 80 6.42 -15.54 -10.68
N GLN A 81 6.55 -16.43 -9.70
CA GLN A 81 6.15 -17.83 -9.83
C GLN A 81 4.64 -17.97 -10.03
N ALA A 82 3.83 -17.19 -9.28
CA ALA A 82 2.38 -17.20 -9.45
C ALA A 82 1.96 -16.72 -10.85
N LEU A 83 2.52 -15.61 -11.32
CA LEU A 83 2.25 -15.11 -12.67
C LEU A 83 2.64 -16.12 -13.75
N GLN A 84 3.82 -16.75 -13.65
CA GLN A 84 4.27 -17.81 -14.57
C GLN A 84 3.34 -19.03 -14.62
N LYS A 85 2.62 -19.29 -13.52
CA LYS A 85 1.58 -20.35 -13.43
C LYS A 85 0.20 -19.87 -13.90
N GLY A 86 0.09 -18.66 -14.46
CA GLY A 86 -1.16 -18.12 -14.96
C GLY A 86 -2.16 -17.75 -13.85
N LYS A 87 -1.67 -17.50 -12.63
CA LYS A 87 -2.53 -17.03 -11.52
C LYS A 87 -2.61 -15.49 -11.53
N HIS A 88 -3.78 -14.94 -11.20
CA HIS A 88 -3.88 -13.53 -10.82
C HIS A 88 -3.10 -13.29 -9.53
N VAL A 89 -2.55 -12.08 -9.35
CA VAL A 89 -1.72 -11.79 -8.18
C VAL A 89 -2.11 -10.47 -7.53
N ILE A 90 -2.29 -10.50 -6.23
CA ILE A 90 -2.41 -9.31 -5.36
C ILE A 90 -1.15 -9.30 -4.50
N ILE A 91 -0.41 -8.19 -4.51
CA ILE A 91 0.88 -8.07 -3.81
C ILE A 91 0.77 -6.98 -2.75
N GLU A 92 1.18 -7.28 -1.51
CA GLU A 92 1.25 -6.26 -0.46
C GLU A 92 2.16 -5.09 -0.82
N LYS A 93 1.86 -3.96 -0.20
CA LYS A 93 2.68 -2.75 -0.33
C LYS A 93 3.99 -2.88 0.49
N PRO A 94 5.08 -2.29 0.02
CA PRO A 94 5.29 -1.80 -1.34
C PRO A 94 5.35 -2.96 -2.32
N ILE A 95 4.79 -2.79 -3.51
CA ILE A 95 4.60 -3.90 -4.48
C ILE A 95 5.90 -4.65 -4.77
N THR A 96 7.02 -3.94 -4.90
CA THR A 96 8.37 -4.46 -5.09
C THR A 96 9.41 -3.58 -4.40
N THR A 97 10.65 -4.05 -4.34
CA THR A 97 11.76 -3.28 -3.75
C THR A 97 12.49 -2.39 -4.77
N SER A 98 12.23 -2.59 -6.08
CA SER A 98 12.76 -1.78 -7.19
C SER A 98 11.77 -1.67 -8.33
N VAL A 99 11.96 -0.63 -9.18
CA VAL A 99 11.18 -0.43 -10.41
C VAL A 99 11.47 -1.52 -11.44
N GLU A 100 12.67 -2.08 -11.46
CA GLU A 100 13.04 -3.19 -12.37
C GLU A 100 12.24 -4.45 -12.07
N GLU A 101 12.11 -4.83 -10.80
CA GLU A 101 11.26 -5.94 -10.37
C GLU A 101 9.81 -5.71 -10.78
N LEU A 102 9.26 -4.52 -10.54
CA LEU A 102 7.89 -4.17 -10.92
C LEU A 102 7.67 -4.30 -12.44
N ASN A 103 8.59 -3.77 -13.25
CA ASN A 103 8.48 -3.86 -14.70
C ASN A 103 8.54 -5.32 -15.19
N THR A 104 9.35 -6.15 -14.55
CA THR A 104 9.41 -7.58 -14.84
C THR A 104 8.09 -8.28 -14.53
N LEU A 105 7.47 -7.98 -13.39
CA LEU A 105 6.16 -8.53 -13.04
C LEU A 105 5.05 -8.04 -13.97
N LYS A 106 5.05 -6.75 -14.35
CA LYS A 106 4.08 -6.19 -15.32
C LYS A 106 4.17 -6.91 -16.67
N LYS A 107 5.38 -7.20 -17.13
CA LYS A 107 5.62 -7.95 -18.37
C LYS A 107 5.07 -9.37 -18.25
N LEU A 108 5.40 -10.08 -17.18
CA LEU A 108 4.90 -11.45 -16.93
C LEU A 108 3.37 -11.48 -16.86
N ALA A 109 2.73 -10.56 -16.15
CA ALA A 109 1.27 -10.49 -16.05
C ALA A 109 0.63 -10.29 -17.44
N THR A 110 1.24 -9.45 -18.28
CA THR A 110 0.79 -9.22 -19.66
C THR A 110 0.96 -10.46 -20.53
N GLU A 111 2.12 -11.12 -20.49
CA GLU A 111 2.42 -12.33 -21.25
C GLU A 111 1.51 -13.51 -20.90
N GLN A 112 1.14 -13.64 -19.62
CA GLN A 112 0.25 -14.68 -19.12
C GLN A 112 -1.24 -14.30 -19.19
N ASN A 113 -1.55 -13.06 -19.62
CA ASN A 113 -2.92 -12.54 -19.67
C ASN A 113 -3.65 -12.66 -18.32
N VAL A 114 -2.98 -12.31 -17.24
CA VAL A 114 -3.50 -12.29 -15.87
C VAL A 114 -3.46 -10.90 -15.25
N ILE A 115 -4.29 -10.68 -14.24
CA ILE A 115 -4.36 -9.42 -13.51
C ILE A 115 -3.34 -9.45 -12.37
N MET A 116 -2.59 -8.35 -12.23
CA MET A 116 -1.74 -8.06 -11.09
C MET A 116 -2.18 -6.73 -10.45
N LEU A 117 -2.27 -6.70 -9.12
CA LEU A 117 -2.70 -5.54 -8.33
C LEU A 117 -1.77 -5.35 -7.13
N GLU A 118 -1.55 -4.11 -6.73
CA GLU A 118 -0.93 -3.79 -5.44
C GLU A 118 -2.00 -3.61 -4.37
N ALA A 119 -1.79 -4.20 -3.21
CA ALA A 119 -2.65 -4.00 -2.03
C ALA A 119 -2.38 -2.62 -1.42
N MET A 120 -2.93 -1.60 -2.05
CA MET A 120 -2.86 -0.20 -1.63
C MET A 120 -4.28 0.34 -1.38
N ASN A 121 -4.76 0.14 -0.17
CA ASN A 121 -6.14 0.40 0.23
C ASN A 121 -6.62 1.83 -0.01
N ILE A 122 -5.73 2.82 -0.03
CA ILE A 122 -6.07 4.24 -0.19
C ILE A 122 -7.00 4.47 -1.37
N HIS A 123 -6.70 3.87 -2.53
CA HIS A 123 -7.41 4.09 -3.79
C HIS A 123 -8.84 3.57 -3.78
N TYR A 124 -9.22 2.79 -2.77
CA TYR A 124 -10.54 2.16 -2.65
C TYR A 124 -11.35 2.73 -1.48
N LEU A 125 -10.75 3.58 -0.64
CA LEU A 125 -11.43 4.22 0.49
C LEU A 125 -12.50 5.19 -0.02
N PRO A 126 -13.76 5.10 0.45
CA PRO A 126 -14.84 6.03 0.05
C PRO A 126 -14.46 7.49 0.29
N ALA A 127 -13.75 7.78 1.38
CA ALA A 127 -13.29 9.12 1.69
C ALA A 127 -12.28 9.66 0.65
N TYR A 128 -11.35 8.83 0.16
CA TYR A 128 -10.40 9.21 -0.89
C TYR A 128 -11.10 9.49 -2.21
N LEU A 129 -12.01 8.61 -2.62
CA LEU A 129 -12.79 8.78 -3.85
C LEU A 129 -13.66 10.03 -3.82
N SER A 130 -14.28 10.33 -2.67
CA SER A 130 -15.03 11.57 -2.46
C SER A 130 -14.12 12.80 -2.52
N LEU A 131 -12.98 12.78 -1.84
CA LEU A 131 -12.01 13.88 -1.88
C LEU A 131 -11.55 14.15 -3.33
N GLN A 132 -11.24 13.11 -4.09
CA GLN A 132 -10.84 13.23 -5.49
C GLN A 132 -11.92 13.91 -6.33
N SER A 133 -13.19 13.55 -6.14
CA SER A 133 -14.33 14.16 -6.87
C SER A 133 -14.57 15.62 -6.50
N GLN A 134 -14.24 16.05 -5.29
CA GLN A 134 -14.43 17.40 -4.80
C GLN A 134 -13.21 18.31 -5.00
N LEU A 135 -12.07 17.79 -5.45
CA LEU A 135 -10.80 18.50 -5.50
C LEU A 135 -10.85 19.82 -6.30
N SER A 136 -11.65 19.86 -7.37
CA SER A 136 -11.83 21.05 -8.21
C SER A 136 -12.47 22.25 -7.48
N LEU A 137 -13.22 22.02 -6.39
CA LEU A 137 -13.90 23.07 -5.65
C LEU A 137 -12.94 24.03 -4.95
N ILE A 138 -11.77 23.58 -4.54
CA ILE A 138 -10.75 24.43 -3.92
C ILE A 138 -9.90 25.21 -4.94
N GLY A 139 -10.19 25.09 -6.24
CA GLY A 139 -9.48 25.79 -7.29
C GLY A 139 -8.13 25.18 -7.63
N LYS A 140 -7.22 25.95 -8.24
CA LYS A 140 -5.88 25.47 -8.60
C LYS A 140 -5.09 25.18 -7.32
N ILE A 141 -4.51 23.98 -7.25
CA ILE A 141 -3.67 23.56 -6.12
C ILE A 141 -2.41 24.43 -6.05
N LYS A 142 -1.98 24.78 -4.84
CA LYS A 142 -0.77 25.57 -4.55
C LYS A 142 0.21 24.85 -3.65
N LEU A 143 -0.28 24.24 -2.57
CA LEU A 143 0.55 23.50 -1.63
C LEU A 143 -0.17 22.23 -1.19
N VAL A 144 0.60 21.17 -1.03
CA VAL A 144 0.13 19.89 -0.45
C VAL A 144 1.10 19.48 0.64
N THR A 145 0.59 19.16 1.81
CA THR A 145 1.39 18.59 2.90
C THR A 145 0.71 17.32 3.40
N LEU A 146 1.42 16.22 3.35
CA LEU A 146 0.99 14.94 3.92
C LEU A 146 1.94 14.56 5.05
N ASN A 147 1.39 14.10 6.16
CA ASN A 147 2.18 13.68 7.31
C ASN A 147 1.69 12.33 7.84
N TYR A 148 2.56 11.35 7.84
CA TYR A 148 2.38 10.09 8.53
C TYR A 148 3.57 9.84 9.46
N SER A 149 3.50 10.40 10.67
CA SER A 149 4.52 10.24 11.71
C SER A 149 3.97 9.35 12.82
N GLN A 150 4.46 8.13 12.88
CA GLN A 150 4.06 7.13 13.86
C GLN A 150 5.30 6.52 14.51
N TYR A 151 5.48 6.71 15.82
CA TYR A 151 6.53 6.02 16.55
C TYR A 151 6.33 4.50 16.43
N SER A 152 7.29 3.84 15.81
CA SER A 152 7.19 2.39 15.58
C SER A 152 7.38 1.63 16.89
N SER A 153 6.51 0.66 17.15
CA SER A 153 6.65 -0.25 18.30
C SER A 153 7.93 -1.10 18.27
N ARG A 154 8.67 -1.08 17.15
CA ARG A 154 9.94 -1.81 16.93
C ARG A 154 11.16 -0.88 16.92
N TYR A 155 10.96 0.42 17.18
CA TYR A 155 12.05 1.38 17.11
C TYR A 155 12.99 1.22 18.31
N ASP A 156 12.47 0.97 19.51
CA ASP A 156 13.30 0.73 20.70
C ASP A 156 14.16 -0.53 20.55
N ASP A 157 13.60 -1.61 19.99
CA ASP A 157 14.38 -2.82 19.66
C ASP A 157 15.49 -2.50 18.66
N PHE A 158 15.18 -1.72 17.61
CA PHE A 158 16.15 -1.30 16.62
C PHE A 158 17.29 -0.48 17.25
N MET A 159 16.99 0.46 18.16
CA MET A 159 17.99 1.22 18.90
C MET A 159 18.82 0.34 19.85
N ALA A 160 18.26 -0.77 20.32
CA ALA A 160 18.95 -1.79 21.11
C ALA A 160 19.76 -2.79 20.25
N GLY A 161 19.76 -2.64 18.92
CA GLY A 161 20.50 -3.51 17.99
C GLY A 161 19.72 -4.73 17.50
N ILE A 162 18.43 -4.85 17.81
CA ILE A 162 17.55 -5.92 17.33
C ILE A 162 16.85 -5.45 16.05
N VAL A 163 17.28 -5.96 14.90
CA VAL A 163 16.81 -5.51 13.59
C VAL A 163 15.60 -6.31 13.12
N HIS A 164 14.42 -5.70 13.17
CA HIS A 164 13.20 -6.23 12.55
C HIS A 164 13.13 -5.92 11.05
N PRO A 165 12.37 -6.67 10.23
CA PRO A 165 12.26 -6.44 8.79
C PRO A 165 11.94 -5.00 8.40
N ALA A 166 11.10 -4.31 9.18
CA ALA A 166 10.70 -2.92 8.94
C ALA A 166 11.86 -1.88 9.13
N PHE A 167 13.00 -2.32 9.67
CA PHE A 167 14.23 -1.54 9.83
C PHE A 167 15.45 -2.25 9.21
N ASP A 168 15.23 -3.20 8.30
CA ASP A 168 16.28 -3.92 7.59
C ASP A 168 16.32 -3.48 6.12
N VAL A 169 17.39 -2.79 5.72
CA VAL A 169 17.59 -2.32 4.34
C VAL A 169 17.48 -3.46 3.33
N LYS A 170 18.05 -4.65 3.68
CA LYS A 170 18.04 -5.83 2.79
C LYS A 170 16.63 -6.43 2.61
N LYS A 171 15.71 -6.11 3.50
CA LYS A 171 14.32 -6.56 3.44
C LYS A 171 13.37 -5.48 2.94
N GLY A 172 13.90 -4.35 2.45
CA GLY A 172 13.08 -3.24 1.97
C GLY A 172 12.40 -2.47 3.10
N GLY A 173 13.08 -2.34 4.28
CA GLY A 173 12.62 -1.50 5.39
C GLY A 173 12.91 -0.01 5.16
N GLY A 174 12.64 0.79 6.19
CA GLY A 174 12.84 2.24 6.20
C GLY A 174 11.52 3.03 6.22
N ALA A 175 11.61 4.29 6.61
CA ALA A 175 10.44 5.16 6.71
C ALA A 175 9.82 5.46 5.34
N LEU A 176 10.65 5.63 4.32
CA LEU A 176 10.22 5.85 2.94
C LEU A 176 9.38 4.67 2.42
N MET A 177 9.89 3.45 2.58
CA MET A 177 9.27 2.23 2.06
C MET A 177 8.04 1.78 2.85
N ASP A 178 8.05 1.95 4.17
CA ASP A 178 7.03 1.36 5.04
C ASP A 178 5.88 2.32 5.36
N ILE A 179 6.20 3.60 5.58
CA ILE A 179 5.24 4.63 6.02
C ILE A 179 4.95 5.64 4.91
N ASN A 180 5.99 6.25 4.33
CA ASN A 180 5.79 7.34 3.37
C ASN A 180 5.23 6.86 2.03
N VAL A 181 5.35 5.57 1.72
CA VAL A 181 4.72 4.92 0.56
C VAL A 181 3.22 5.25 0.47
N TYR A 182 2.50 5.32 1.60
CA TYR A 182 1.09 5.69 1.60
C TYR A 182 0.86 7.13 1.12
N ASN A 183 1.67 8.08 1.59
CA ASN A 183 1.59 9.47 1.13
C ASN A 183 1.91 9.58 -0.37
N LEU A 184 2.91 8.82 -0.85
CA LEU A 184 3.29 8.82 -2.25
C LEU A 184 2.20 8.25 -3.16
N HIS A 185 1.55 7.17 -2.74
CA HIS A 185 0.38 6.66 -3.45
C HIS A 185 -0.78 7.63 -3.47
N PHE A 186 -1.04 8.32 -2.35
CA PHE A 186 -2.08 9.33 -2.28
C PHE A 186 -1.87 10.44 -3.31
N VAL A 187 -0.66 11.00 -3.40
CA VAL A 187 -0.36 12.08 -4.35
C VAL A 187 -0.25 11.58 -5.79
N ALA A 188 0.31 10.39 -6.02
CA ALA A 188 0.39 9.79 -7.35
C ALA A 188 -1.01 9.57 -7.95
N GLY A 189 -1.96 9.09 -7.15
CA GLY A 189 -3.34 8.87 -7.58
C GLY A 189 -4.14 10.15 -7.82
N LEU A 190 -3.83 11.26 -7.11
CA LEU A 190 -4.52 12.55 -7.30
C LEU A 190 -3.89 13.43 -8.38
N PHE A 191 -2.57 13.46 -8.46
CA PHE A 191 -1.83 14.48 -9.21
C PHE A 191 -0.91 13.92 -10.29
N GLY A 192 -0.71 12.58 -10.32
CA GLY A 192 0.17 11.94 -11.31
C GLY A 192 1.65 12.15 -11.01
N GLU A 193 2.46 12.25 -12.06
CA GLU A 193 3.92 12.32 -12.02
C GLU A 193 4.43 13.72 -11.66
N PRO A 194 5.29 13.87 -10.63
CA PRO A 194 5.96 15.14 -10.35
C PRO A 194 7.10 15.39 -11.35
N ARG A 195 7.43 16.67 -11.60
CA ARG A 195 8.58 17.08 -12.44
C ARG A 195 9.94 16.82 -11.78
N ALA A 196 9.95 16.87 -10.43
CA ALA A 196 11.17 16.60 -9.67
C ALA A 196 10.82 16.01 -8.29
N VAL A 197 11.74 15.19 -7.79
CA VAL A 197 11.66 14.49 -6.50
C VAL A 197 12.92 14.76 -5.72
N ASN A 198 12.79 15.20 -4.48
CA ASN A 198 13.91 15.38 -3.55
C ASN A 198 13.57 14.78 -2.18
N TYR A 199 14.41 13.88 -1.68
CA TYR A 199 14.21 13.21 -0.39
C TYR A 199 15.29 13.59 0.62
N LEU A 200 14.87 14.15 1.74
CA LEU A 200 15.70 14.53 2.87
C LEU A 200 15.40 13.58 4.04
N ALA A 201 16.32 12.70 4.34
CA ALA A 201 16.15 11.65 5.33
C ALA A 201 17.00 11.85 6.58
N ASN A 202 16.46 11.46 7.73
CA ASN A 202 17.22 11.18 8.93
C ASN A 202 17.62 9.70 8.90
N MET A 203 18.95 9.45 8.94
CA MET A 203 19.52 8.12 8.81
C MET A 203 20.01 7.60 10.17
N HIS A 204 19.77 6.30 10.44
CA HIS A 204 20.37 5.59 11.55
C HIS A 204 20.72 4.16 11.11
N ASN A 205 21.96 3.70 11.35
CA ASN A 205 22.44 2.38 10.90
C ASN A 205 22.13 2.09 9.41
N ASN A 206 22.42 3.05 8.53
CA ASN A 206 22.24 2.97 7.08
C ASN A 206 20.78 2.79 6.60
N ILE A 207 19.78 3.10 7.46
CA ILE A 207 18.38 3.11 7.07
C ILE A 207 17.73 4.44 7.45
N ASP A 208 16.79 4.90 6.65
CA ASP A 208 15.98 6.07 6.96
C ASP A 208 14.95 5.75 8.05
N THR A 209 14.99 6.49 9.15
CA THR A 209 14.02 6.34 10.26
C THR A 209 12.91 7.38 10.19
N SER A 210 13.17 8.51 9.54
CA SER A 210 12.20 9.53 9.16
C SER A 210 12.70 10.33 7.96
N GLY A 211 11.81 11.09 7.33
CA GLY A 211 12.22 11.97 6.23
C GLY A 211 11.08 12.73 5.60
N MET A 212 11.45 13.70 4.77
CA MET A 212 10.55 14.53 3.99
C MET A 212 10.85 14.36 2.50
N MET A 213 9.85 13.98 1.71
CA MET A 213 9.96 13.99 0.25
C MET A 213 9.27 15.22 -0.29
N VAL A 214 10.05 16.06 -0.96
CA VAL A 214 9.57 17.26 -1.64
C VAL A 214 9.36 16.94 -3.12
N LEU A 215 8.12 17.12 -3.59
CA LEU A 215 7.71 16.85 -4.95
C LEU A 215 7.37 18.18 -5.66
N ASP A 216 8.00 18.42 -6.80
CA ASP A 216 7.72 19.57 -7.65
C ASP A 216 6.77 19.18 -8.79
N TYR A 217 5.55 19.67 -8.76
CA TYR A 217 4.58 19.49 -9.86
C TYR A 217 4.57 20.66 -10.85
N GLY A 218 5.51 21.62 -10.71
CA GLY A 218 5.56 22.86 -11.50
C GLY A 218 4.67 23.93 -10.88
N ASP A 219 3.37 23.84 -11.09
CA ASP A 219 2.40 24.86 -10.64
C ASP A 219 2.18 24.84 -9.12
N PHE A 220 2.47 23.73 -8.45
CA PHE A 220 2.40 23.59 -7.01
C PHE A 220 3.53 22.71 -6.45
N LYS A 221 3.69 22.74 -5.13
CA LYS A 221 4.67 21.93 -4.40
C LYS A 221 3.97 21.01 -3.41
N CYS A 222 4.52 19.82 -3.23
CA CYS A 222 4.02 18.84 -2.28
C CYS A 222 5.14 18.37 -1.35
N VAL A 223 4.82 18.19 -0.07
CA VAL A 223 5.72 17.60 0.92
C VAL A 223 5.04 16.38 1.54
N CYS A 224 5.69 15.23 1.44
CA CYS A 224 5.28 13.98 2.05
C CYS A 224 6.23 13.63 3.21
N ILE A 225 5.74 13.68 4.44
CA ILE A 225 6.50 13.41 5.66
C ILE A 225 6.19 11.98 6.13
N GLY A 226 7.22 11.17 6.34
CA GLY A 226 7.11 9.85 6.93
C GLY A 226 8.09 9.68 8.08
N ALA A 227 7.62 9.21 9.25
CA ALA A 227 8.49 9.00 10.40
C ALA A 227 8.11 7.73 11.18
N LYS A 228 9.15 6.99 11.62
CA LYS A 228 9.04 5.79 12.46
C LYS A 228 9.75 5.97 13.81
N ASP A 229 10.57 7.00 13.95
CA ASP A 229 11.38 7.37 15.11
C ASP A 229 10.76 8.46 15.98
N CYS A 230 9.70 9.09 15.50
CA CYS A 230 8.95 10.10 16.23
C CYS A 230 7.46 10.02 15.90
N LYS A 231 6.64 10.76 16.66
CA LYS A 231 5.18 10.79 16.51
C LYS A 231 4.70 12.25 16.50
N ALA A 232 3.77 12.55 15.63
CA ALA A 232 3.10 13.84 15.56
C ALA A 232 1.59 13.64 15.29
N PRO A 233 0.74 14.67 15.49
CA PRO A 233 -0.61 14.64 14.95
C PRO A 233 -0.58 14.42 13.44
N THR A 234 -1.36 13.43 12.98
CA THR A 234 -1.42 13.09 11.57
C THR A 234 -2.39 14.02 10.87
N THR A 235 -1.88 15.14 10.35
CA THR A 235 -2.68 16.11 9.61
C THR A 235 -2.13 16.23 8.20
N SER A 236 -2.99 16.03 7.21
CA SER A 236 -2.69 16.26 5.80
C SER A 236 -3.55 17.41 5.27
N LEU A 237 -2.96 18.24 4.41
CA LEU A 237 -3.60 19.47 3.93
C LEU A 237 -3.36 19.65 2.43
N ILE A 238 -4.44 19.88 1.69
CA ILE A 238 -4.41 20.26 0.27
C ILE A 238 -4.93 21.70 0.18
N GLN A 239 -4.09 22.62 -0.29
CA GLN A 239 -4.40 24.04 -0.37
C GLN A 239 -4.53 24.48 -1.83
N GLY A 240 -5.69 25.05 -2.14
CA GLY A 240 -6.00 25.63 -3.46
C GLY A 240 -6.27 27.14 -3.38
N GLU A 241 -6.44 27.75 -4.54
CA GLU A 241 -6.70 29.20 -4.65
C GLU A 241 -8.05 29.63 -4.01
N LYS A 242 -9.00 28.70 -3.90
CA LYS A 242 -10.37 28.99 -3.41
C LYS A 242 -10.66 28.39 -2.04
N GLY A 243 -9.77 27.57 -1.50
CA GLY A 243 -10.00 26.90 -0.22
C GLY A 243 -8.97 25.82 0.07
N ASN A 244 -9.28 24.98 1.03
CA ASN A 244 -8.41 23.86 1.41
C ASN A 244 -9.23 22.62 1.80
N MET A 245 -8.56 21.47 1.81
CA MET A 245 -9.09 20.21 2.33
C MET A 245 -8.14 19.67 3.38
N GLN A 246 -8.66 19.31 4.54
CA GLN A 246 -7.90 18.80 5.69
C GLN A 246 -8.31 17.37 6.02
N ILE A 247 -7.32 16.51 6.21
CA ILE A 247 -7.47 15.11 6.65
C ILE A 247 -6.76 14.98 7.99
N THR A 248 -7.42 14.41 9.00
CA THR A 248 -6.91 14.32 10.39
C THR A 248 -6.44 12.93 10.80
N LEU A 249 -6.49 11.96 9.87
CA LEU A 249 -6.00 10.59 10.04
C LEU A 249 -4.91 10.28 9.01
N PRO A 250 -4.10 9.22 9.23
CA PRO A 250 -3.23 8.71 8.17
C PRO A 250 -4.05 8.42 6.90
N VAL A 251 -3.50 8.76 5.74
CA VAL A 251 -4.24 8.66 4.47
C VAL A 251 -4.75 7.25 4.17
N ASN A 252 -4.07 6.21 4.65
CA ASN A 252 -4.49 4.81 4.54
C ASN A 252 -5.58 4.39 5.57
N GLN A 253 -5.97 5.29 6.46
CA GLN A 253 -7.03 5.12 7.47
C GLN A 253 -8.09 6.22 7.35
N MET A 254 -8.06 6.97 6.27
CA MET A 254 -8.93 8.11 6.02
C MET A 254 -10.41 7.69 6.02
N THR A 255 -11.18 8.29 6.93
CA THR A 255 -12.63 8.08 7.04
C THR A 255 -13.43 9.35 6.77
N GLY A 256 -12.75 10.42 6.34
CA GLY A 256 -13.38 11.70 6.02
C GLY A 256 -12.35 12.79 5.83
N PHE A 257 -12.85 13.97 5.50
CA PHE A 257 -12.07 15.20 5.37
C PHE A 257 -12.96 16.42 5.61
N GLU A 258 -12.35 17.54 5.95
CA GLU A 258 -12.99 18.83 6.04
C GLU A 258 -12.59 19.68 4.84
N MET A 259 -13.52 20.41 4.26
CA MET A 259 -13.29 21.39 3.21
C MET A 259 -13.70 22.79 3.72
N ALA A 260 -12.81 23.75 3.58
CA ALA A 260 -13.10 25.15 3.90
C ALA A 260 -12.77 26.03 2.68
N LEU A 261 -13.72 26.85 2.28
CA LEU A 261 -13.58 27.78 1.16
C LEU A 261 -13.28 29.21 1.67
N ASN A 262 -12.57 29.99 0.86
CA ASN A 262 -12.19 31.37 1.21
C ASN A 262 -13.37 32.32 1.35
N ASN A 263 -14.54 31.96 0.82
CA ASN A 263 -15.78 32.72 0.99
C ASN A 263 -16.49 32.49 2.33
N GLY A 264 -15.95 31.63 3.18
CA GLY A 264 -16.47 31.26 4.48
C GLY A 264 -17.31 29.96 4.51
N ASP A 265 -17.63 29.39 3.36
CA ASP A 265 -18.33 28.11 3.30
C ASP A 265 -17.42 26.99 3.79
N SER A 266 -17.99 26.02 4.50
CA SER A 266 -17.29 24.82 4.92
C SER A 266 -18.19 23.59 4.84
N ALA A 267 -17.58 22.43 4.63
CA ALA A 267 -18.26 21.16 4.61
C ALA A 267 -17.40 20.08 5.25
N GLN A 268 -18.03 19.17 6.00
CA GLN A 268 -17.40 17.99 6.55
C GLN A 268 -17.95 16.75 5.84
N PHE A 269 -17.05 15.93 5.33
CA PHE A 269 -17.36 14.67 4.68
C PHE A 269 -16.94 13.53 5.62
N THR A 270 -17.89 12.68 5.99
CA THR A 270 -17.64 11.55 6.90
C THR A 270 -18.20 10.27 6.29
N PHE A 271 -17.42 9.22 6.32
CA PHE A 271 -17.76 7.89 5.81
C PHE A 271 -17.71 6.88 6.96
N ASP A 272 -18.28 5.71 6.73
CA ASP A 272 -18.39 4.68 7.76
C ASP A 272 -17.02 4.31 8.35
N ARG A 273 -16.94 4.32 9.69
CA ARG A 273 -15.76 3.94 10.48
C ARG A 273 -15.84 2.50 11.00
N HIS A 274 -16.96 1.83 10.78
CA HIS A 274 -17.21 0.49 11.35
C HIS A 274 -16.63 -0.63 10.49
N GLU A 275 -16.30 -0.32 9.22
CA GLU A 275 -15.71 -1.29 8.32
C GLU A 275 -14.17 -1.23 8.33
N HIS A 276 -13.56 -2.39 8.35
CA HIS A 276 -12.11 -2.47 8.24
C HIS A 276 -11.65 -1.97 6.85
N ARG A 277 -10.58 -1.18 6.80
CA ARG A 277 -10.07 -0.55 5.57
C ARG A 277 -9.81 -1.51 4.42
N LEU A 278 -9.46 -2.76 4.70
CA LEU A 278 -9.21 -3.80 3.69
C LEU A 278 -10.51 -4.32 3.03
N LEU A 279 -11.66 -4.11 3.62
CA LEU A 279 -12.93 -4.55 3.02
C LEU A 279 -13.15 -3.90 1.65
N TYR A 280 -13.00 -2.58 1.56
CA TYR A 280 -13.21 -1.84 0.31
C TYR A 280 -12.23 -2.26 -0.78
N GLU A 281 -10.99 -2.46 -0.40
CA GLU A 281 -9.91 -2.90 -1.27
C GLU A 281 -10.19 -4.29 -1.86
N PHE A 282 -10.48 -5.28 -1.01
CA PHE A 282 -10.73 -6.64 -1.47
C PHE A 282 -12.05 -6.78 -2.24
N LEU A 283 -13.10 -6.02 -1.90
CA LEU A 283 -14.31 -5.94 -2.74
C LEU A 283 -13.98 -5.44 -4.16
N ALA A 284 -13.11 -4.44 -4.27
CA ALA A 284 -12.68 -3.94 -5.57
C ALA A 284 -11.81 -4.98 -6.32
N PHE A 285 -10.89 -5.66 -5.64
CA PHE A 285 -10.05 -6.70 -6.24
C PHE A 285 -10.88 -7.87 -6.76
N ILE A 286 -11.83 -8.36 -5.96
CA ILE A 286 -12.75 -9.43 -6.39
C ILE A 286 -13.49 -8.99 -7.66
N ARG A 287 -14.07 -7.79 -7.69
CA ARG A 287 -14.75 -7.28 -8.87
C ARG A 287 -13.82 -7.19 -10.09
N ILE A 288 -12.63 -6.60 -9.94
CA ILE A 288 -11.66 -6.42 -11.03
C ILE A 288 -11.24 -7.78 -11.60
N ILE A 289 -10.95 -8.75 -10.74
CA ILE A 289 -10.48 -10.08 -11.15
C ILE A 289 -11.62 -10.90 -11.74
N ASP A 290 -12.79 -10.96 -11.09
CA ASP A 290 -13.94 -11.77 -11.56
C ASP A 290 -14.51 -11.26 -12.90
N THR A 291 -14.38 -9.93 -13.16
CA THR A 291 -14.82 -9.33 -14.44
C THR A 291 -13.71 -9.18 -15.46
N LEU A 292 -12.48 -9.59 -15.15
CA LEU A 292 -11.28 -9.41 -15.98
C LEU A 292 -11.10 -7.94 -16.44
N ASP A 293 -11.32 -6.98 -15.52
CA ASP A 293 -11.21 -5.54 -15.80
C ASP A 293 -9.73 -5.10 -15.91
N TYR A 294 -9.08 -5.54 -16.99
CA TYR A 294 -7.68 -5.22 -17.28
C TYR A 294 -7.41 -3.72 -17.36
N GLN A 295 -8.41 -2.93 -17.79
CA GLN A 295 -8.23 -1.48 -17.91
C GLN A 295 -8.11 -0.82 -16.53
N THR A 296 -8.94 -1.21 -15.58
CA THR A 296 -8.83 -0.69 -14.21
C THR A 296 -7.56 -1.19 -13.54
N ALA A 297 -7.20 -2.48 -13.72
CA ALA A 297 -5.95 -3.03 -13.20
C ALA A 297 -4.72 -2.27 -13.73
N ALA A 298 -4.66 -1.99 -15.04
CA ALA A 298 -3.57 -1.23 -15.65
C ALA A 298 -3.44 0.17 -15.05
N ARG A 299 -4.58 0.91 -14.91
CA ARG A 299 -4.56 2.25 -14.28
C ARG A 299 -4.05 2.22 -12.84
N GLN A 300 -4.41 1.21 -12.06
CA GLN A 300 -3.88 1.07 -10.68
C GLN A 300 -2.38 0.78 -10.68
N LEU A 301 -1.91 -0.09 -11.57
CA LEU A 301 -0.48 -0.37 -11.73
C LEU A 301 0.32 0.83 -12.23
N ASP A 302 -0.26 1.73 -13.00
CA ASP A 302 0.40 2.97 -13.39
C ASP A 302 0.63 3.88 -12.17
N VAL A 303 -0.34 3.99 -11.25
CA VAL A 303 -0.16 4.69 -9.98
C VAL A 303 0.92 4.02 -9.12
N SER A 304 0.90 2.70 -9.00
CA SER A 304 1.94 1.92 -8.29
C SER A 304 3.32 2.15 -8.91
N THR A 305 3.40 2.23 -10.24
CA THR A 305 4.66 2.51 -10.95
C THR A 305 5.19 3.90 -10.61
N LEU A 306 4.34 4.93 -10.61
CA LEU A 306 4.74 6.29 -10.21
C LEU A 306 5.22 6.35 -8.76
N ALA A 307 4.52 5.71 -7.83
CA ALA A 307 4.95 5.64 -6.44
C ALA A 307 6.30 4.93 -6.28
N ALA A 308 6.50 3.80 -6.96
CA ALA A 308 7.77 3.06 -6.96
C ALA A 308 8.92 3.90 -7.55
N GLN A 309 8.68 4.66 -8.62
CA GLN A 309 9.68 5.57 -9.22
C GLN A 309 10.07 6.71 -8.27
N MET A 310 9.10 7.32 -7.58
CA MET A 310 9.39 8.35 -6.56
C MET A 310 10.22 7.76 -5.41
N ILE A 311 9.87 6.56 -4.93
CA ILE A 311 10.62 5.86 -3.89
C ILE A 311 12.05 5.56 -4.37
N GLU A 312 12.21 4.99 -5.56
CA GLU A 312 13.55 4.67 -6.10
C GLU A 312 14.41 5.92 -6.29
N THR A 313 13.81 7.03 -6.76
CA THR A 313 14.50 8.31 -6.88
C THR A 313 14.95 8.83 -5.52
N GLY A 314 14.09 8.75 -4.50
CA GLY A 314 14.44 9.13 -3.13
C GLY A 314 15.55 8.25 -2.54
N LYS A 315 15.49 6.92 -2.75
CA LYS A 315 16.52 5.98 -2.28
C LYS A 315 17.89 6.28 -2.88
N LYS A 316 17.97 6.69 -4.15
CA LYS A 316 19.24 7.08 -4.80
C LYS A 316 19.88 8.33 -4.22
N GLN A 317 19.13 9.11 -3.44
CA GLN A 317 19.60 10.34 -2.78
C GLN A 317 20.06 10.07 -1.34
N LEU A 318 19.84 8.87 -0.80
CA LEU A 318 20.29 8.51 0.54
C LEU A 318 21.83 8.42 0.55
N ILE A 319 22.45 9.12 1.51
CA ILE A 319 23.88 9.01 1.78
C ILE A 319 24.03 7.84 2.75
N VAL A 320 24.69 6.78 2.29
CA VAL A 320 25.10 5.64 3.12
C VAL A 320 26.52 5.91 3.57
N GLU A 321 26.74 6.06 4.89
CA GLU A 321 28.07 6.23 5.52
C GLU A 321 28.82 4.90 5.63
#